data_524197145d0bfc7373a05567f8cf3539
#
_entry.id   524197145d0bfc7373a05567f8cf3539
#
_cell.length_a   1.000
_cell.length_b   1.000
_cell.length_c   1.000
_cell.angle_alpha   90.00
_cell.angle_beta   90.00
_cell.angle_gamma   90.00
#
_symmetry.space_group_name_H-M   'P 1'
#
loop_
_entity.id
_entity.type
_entity.pdbx_description
1 polymer ?
#
loop_
_entity_poly.entity_id
_entity_poly.type
_entity_poly.pdbx_seq_one_letter_code
_entity_poly.pdbx_strand_id
1 'polypeptide(L)'
;MKILKRIFLSLVSLILILIIALYAFDYDYLIKAVRTIYFTGHTTAYLEDYKKFDNTTIEAGTAQPWPQAKNYNNYTLSDELMQIHKEFGSIAYMVIKNDSIVFEDYYDGFGQDSKSNSFSMAKSYVSALLGKA
;
A
#
# COMPACT_ATOMS: atom_id res chain seq x y z
N MET A 1 -19.07 -43.49 6.47
CA MET A 1 -17.80 -43.15 5.85
C MET A 1 -17.83 -42.95 4.33
N LYS A 2 -18.39 -43.89 3.52
CA LYS A 2 -18.39 -43.79 2.04
C LYS A 2 -19.13 -42.55 1.47
N ILE A 3 -20.28 -42.19 2.07
CA ILE A 3 -21.10 -41.05 1.64
C ILE A 3 -20.33 -39.70 1.90
N LEU A 4 -19.77 -39.55 3.10
CA LEU A 4 -19.00 -38.35 3.48
C LEU A 4 -17.78 -38.14 2.56
N LYS A 5 -17.07 -39.25 2.21
CA LYS A 5 -15.97 -39.22 1.26
C LYS A 5 -16.44 -38.78 -0.14
N ARG A 6 -17.60 -39.22 -0.61
CA ARG A 6 -18.16 -38.83 -1.90
C ARG A 6 -18.53 -37.33 -1.93
N ILE A 7 -19.21 -36.85 -0.85
CA ILE A 7 -19.55 -35.45 -0.70
C ILE A 7 -18.27 -34.58 -0.72
N PHE A 8 -17.26 -34.97 0.06
CA PHE A 8 -15.97 -34.25 0.08
C PHE A 8 -15.30 -34.20 -1.29
N LEU A 9 -15.22 -35.35 -2.01
CA LEU A 9 -14.64 -35.40 -3.35
C LEU A 9 -15.43 -34.54 -4.35
N SER A 10 -16.76 -34.55 -4.27
CA SER A 10 -17.62 -33.71 -5.12
C SER A 10 -17.36 -32.22 -4.88
N LEU A 11 -17.24 -31.82 -3.61
CA LEU A 11 -16.94 -30.43 -3.25
C LEU A 11 -15.56 -30.00 -3.76
N VAL A 12 -14.54 -30.82 -3.58
CA VAL A 12 -13.19 -30.55 -4.09
C VAL A 12 -13.19 -30.44 -5.62
N SER A 13 -13.89 -31.35 -6.31
CA SER A 13 -14.01 -31.29 -7.76
C SER A 13 -14.72 -30.02 -8.24
N LEU A 14 -15.77 -29.60 -7.56
CA LEU A 14 -16.48 -28.34 -7.86
C LEU A 14 -15.57 -27.12 -7.71
N ILE A 15 -14.79 -27.06 -6.62
CA ILE A 15 -13.83 -25.98 -6.39
C ILE A 15 -12.77 -25.95 -7.50
N LEU A 16 -12.23 -27.11 -7.86
CA LEU A 16 -11.23 -27.19 -8.95
C LEU A 16 -11.81 -26.73 -10.29
N ILE A 17 -13.02 -27.14 -10.63
CA ILE A 17 -13.69 -26.69 -11.86
C ILE A 17 -13.89 -25.17 -11.83
N LEU A 18 -14.31 -24.61 -10.69
CA LEU A 18 -14.48 -23.17 -10.53
C LEU A 18 -13.16 -22.42 -10.73
N ILE A 19 -12.07 -22.90 -10.13
CA ILE A 19 -10.75 -22.30 -10.30
C ILE A 19 -10.32 -22.34 -11.78
N ILE A 20 -10.47 -23.49 -12.44
CA ILE A 20 -10.14 -23.63 -13.86
C ILE A 20 -10.98 -22.67 -14.71
N ALA A 21 -12.28 -22.55 -14.42
CA ALA A 21 -13.16 -21.61 -15.12
C ALA A 21 -12.73 -20.16 -14.94
N LEU A 22 -12.33 -19.76 -13.72
CA LEU A 22 -11.83 -18.40 -13.46
C LEU A 22 -10.59 -18.08 -14.30
N TYR A 23 -9.66 -19.01 -14.46
CA TYR A 23 -8.49 -18.82 -15.34
C TYR A 23 -8.87 -18.84 -16.83
N ALA A 24 -9.80 -19.71 -17.23
CA ALA A 24 -10.20 -19.82 -18.64
C ALA A 24 -10.97 -18.59 -19.16
N PHE A 25 -11.62 -17.85 -18.26
CA PHE A 25 -12.39 -16.64 -18.57
C PHE A 25 -11.71 -15.34 -18.16
N ASP A 26 -10.41 -15.35 -17.82
CA ASP A 26 -9.62 -14.19 -17.39
C ASP A 26 -10.15 -13.51 -16.10
N TYR A 27 -10.78 -14.28 -15.19
CA TYR A 27 -11.24 -13.84 -13.88
C TYR A 27 -10.28 -14.23 -12.73
N ASP A 28 -9.03 -14.58 -13.05
CA ASP A 28 -8.01 -14.96 -12.07
C ASP A 28 -7.70 -13.83 -11.05
N TYR A 29 -7.97 -12.57 -11.41
CA TYR A 29 -7.87 -11.42 -10.50
C TYR A 29 -8.75 -11.57 -9.25
N LEU A 30 -9.86 -12.33 -9.33
CA LEU A 30 -10.69 -12.63 -8.15
C LEU A 30 -9.95 -13.52 -7.14
N ILE A 31 -9.19 -14.51 -7.64
CA ILE A 31 -8.34 -15.35 -6.78
C ILE A 31 -7.25 -14.51 -6.14
N LYS A 32 -6.64 -13.61 -6.91
CA LYS A 32 -5.62 -12.65 -6.43
C LYS A 32 -6.19 -11.76 -5.34
N ALA A 33 -7.40 -11.22 -5.53
CA ALA A 33 -8.10 -10.40 -4.55
C ALA A 33 -8.38 -11.17 -3.25
N VAL A 34 -8.91 -12.40 -3.34
CA VAL A 34 -9.15 -13.26 -2.16
C VAL A 34 -7.85 -13.52 -1.39
N ARG A 35 -6.77 -13.86 -2.08
CA ARG A 35 -5.46 -14.08 -1.44
C ARG A 35 -4.93 -12.82 -0.76
N THR A 36 -5.11 -11.66 -1.38
CA THR A 36 -4.65 -10.37 -0.86
C THR A 36 -5.40 -9.96 0.39
N ILE A 37 -6.72 -10.22 0.43
CA ILE A 37 -7.58 -9.81 1.55
C ILE A 37 -7.52 -10.83 2.71
N TYR A 38 -7.69 -12.12 2.42
CA TYR A 38 -7.91 -13.11 3.48
C TYR A 38 -6.66 -13.82 3.97
N PHE A 39 -5.62 -13.98 3.12
CA PHE A 39 -4.42 -14.74 3.50
C PHE A 39 -3.26 -13.87 3.98
N THR A 40 -3.45 -12.57 4.08
CA THR A 40 -2.43 -11.62 4.55
C THR A 40 -2.62 -11.19 5.99
N GLY A 41 -3.77 -11.53 6.58
CA GLY A 41 -4.17 -11.05 7.90
C GLY A 41 -4.74 -9.62 7.90
N HIS A 42 -4.81 -8.97 6.73
CA HIS A 42 -5.38 -7.64 6.57
C HIS A 42 -6.70 -7.72 5.82
N THR A 43 -7.79 -7.31 6.46
CA THR A 43 -9.14 -7.31 5.86
C THR A 43 -9.47 -6.02 5.09
N THR A 44 -8.55 -5.05 5.14
CA THR A 44 -8.65 -3.77 4.41
C THR A 44 -7.37 -3.54 3.63
N ALA A 45 -7.36 -2.52 2.74
CA ALA A 45 -6.16 -2.11 2.03
C ALA A 45 -5.00 -1.81 3.00
N TYR A 46 -3.82 -2.27 2.67
CA TYR A 46 -2.63 -2.19 3.52
C TYR A 46 -1.45 -1.55 2.78
N LEU A 47 -0.50 -0.98 3.52
CA LEU A 47 0.64 -0.23 2.99
C LEU A 47 1.46 -1.03 1.97
N GLU A 48 1.66 -2.32 2.22
CA GLU A 48 2.48 -3.19 1.39
C GLU A 48 1.74 -3.90 0.25
N ASP A 49 0.45 -3.63 0.06
CA ASP A 49 -0.34 -4.29 -0.99
C ASP A 49 0.19 -4.02 -2.40
N TYR A 50 0.91 -2.92 -2.61
CA TYR A 50 1.57 -2.65 -3.89
C TYR A 50 2.48 -3.79 -4.36
N LYS A 51 3.04 -4.60 -3.45
CA LYS A 51 3.88 -5.77 -3.77
C LYS A 51 3.11 -6.91 -4.45
N LYS A 52 1.78 -6.89 -4.37
CA LYS A 52 0.90 -7.96 -4.86
C LYS A 52 0.28 -7.67 -6.22
N PHE A 53 0.52 -6.48 -6.74
CA PHE A 53 0.00 -6.01 -8.03
C PHE A 53 1.14 -5.71 -8.98
N ASP A 54 0.86 -5.76 -10.26
CA ASP A 54 1.80 -5.33 -11.28
C ASP A 54 2.05 -3.83 -11.14
N ASN A 55 3.31 -3.43 -11.18
CA ASN A 55 3.71 -2.05 -11.02
C ASN A 55 4.42 -1.57 -12.30
N THR A 56 4.04 -0.39 -12.75
CA THR A 56 4.76 0.30 -13.83
C THR A 56 5.64 1.39 -13.23
N THR A 57 6.91 1.37 -13.58
CA THR A 57 7.83 2.45 -13.21
C THR A 57 7.70 3.57 -14.22
N ILE A 58 7.39 4.77 -13.73
CA ILE A 58 7.42 6.00 -14.52
C ILE A 58 8.77 6.65 -14.25
N GLU A 59 9.55 6.90 -15.30
CA GLU A 59 10.83 7.57 -15.16
C GLU A 59 10.66 8.99 -14.63
N ALA A 60 11.48 9.35 -13.66
CA ALA A 60 11.47 10.69 -13.10
C ALA A 60 12.04 11.70 -14.13
N GLY A 61 11.44 12.86 -14.21
CA GLY A 61 12.02 14.00 -14.91
C GLY A 61 13.23 14.58 -14.14
N THR A 62 13.63 15.79 -14.49
CA THR A 62 14.71 16.48 -13.75
C THR A 62 14.31 16.65 -12.29
N ALA A 63 15.14 16.14 -11.39
CA ALA A 63 14.88 16.23 -9.96
C ALA A 63 14.85 17.70 -9.50
N GLN A 64 13.81 18.05 -8.75
CA GLN A 64 13.65 19.34 -8.10
C GLN A 64 13.42 19.11 -6.60
N PRO A 65 14.46 18.70 -5.86
CA PRO A 65 14.32 18.39 -4.45
C PRO A 65 13.96 19.65 -3.66
N TRP A 66 13.12 19.49 -2.65
CA TRP A 66 12.86 20.54 -1.70
C TRP A 66 14.13 20.84 -0.90
N PRO A 67 14.51 22.10 -0.73
CA PRO A 67 15.68 22.45 0.05
C PRO A 67 15.46 22.11 1.52
N GLN A 68 16.52 21.73 2.19
CA GLN A 68 16.50 21.57 3.65
C GLN A 68 16.71 22.95 4.31
N ALA A 69 15.95 23.22 5.36
CA ALA A 69 16.13 24.42 6.17
C ALA A 69 17.47 24.37 6.92
N LYS A 70 18.01 25.54 7.29
CA LYS A 70 19.27 25.64 8.07
C LYS A 70 19.22 24.86 9.38
N ASN A 71 18.05 24.70 9.95
CA ASN A 71 17.77 23.97 11.18
C ASN A 71 17.07 22.64 10.94
N TYR A 72 17.26 22.02 9.76
CA TYR A 72 16.72 20.73 9.41
C TYR A 72 17.02 19.68 10.50
N ASN A 73 15.97 18.97 10.93
CA ASN A 73 16.00 17.92 11.97
C ASN A 73 16.66 18.36 13.30
N ASN A 74 16.71 19.64 13.59
CA ASN A 74 17.24 20.16 14.86
C ASN A 74 16.13 20.32 15.93
N TYR A 75 15.04 19.57 15.79
CA TYR A 75 13.92 19.55 16.71
C TYR A 75 13.73 18.14 17.27
N THR A 76 13.38 18.08 18.54
CA THR A 76 12.91 16.82 19.16
C THR A 76 11.39 16.89 19.26
N LEU A 77 10.73 15.85 18.78
CA LEU A 77 9.27 15.74 18.93
C LEU A 77 8.91 15.55 20.41
N SER A 78 7.77 16.11 20.82
CA SER A 78 7.26 15.87 22.15
C SER A 78 6.82 14.40 22.33
N ASP A 79 6.87 13.91 23.56
CA ASP A 79 6.42 12.55 23.90
C ASP A 79 4.95 12.33 23.48
N GLU A 80 4.11 13.36 23.61
CA GLU A 80 2.72 13.33 23.18
C GLU A 80 2.60 13.10 21.67
N LEU A 81 3.38 13.82 20.87
CA LEU A 81 3.36 13.67 19.41
C LEU A 81 3.92 12.31 18.99
N MET A 82 4.97 11.83 19.64
CA MET A 82 5.50 10.49 19.42
C MET A 82 4.49 9.40 19.75
N GLN A 83 3.70 9.57 20.81
CA GLN A 83 2.62 8.65 21.14
C GLN A 83 1.52 8.65 20.08
N ILE A 84 1.14 9.83 19.57
CA ILE A 84 0.18 9.97 18.47
C ILE A 84 0.68 9.21 17.22
N HIS A 85 1.95 9.39 16.84
CA HIS A 85 2.52 8.66 15.69
C HIS A 85 2.47 7.15 15.86
N LYS A 86 2.75 6.67 17.07
CA LYS A 86 2.67 5.25 17.41
C LYS A 86 1.23 4.73 17.38
N GLU A 87 0.27 5.49 17.90
CA GLU A 87 -1.15 5.11 17.93
C GLU A 87 -1.74 5.02 16.51
N PHE A 88 -1.40 5.96 15.64
CA PHE A 88 -1.86 5.97 14.25
C PHE A 88 -1.02 5.10 13.30
N GLY A 89 0.06 4.48 13.77
CA GLY A 89 0.96 3.71 12.91
C GLY A 89 1.58 4.56 11.80
N SER A 90 1.98 5.79 12.14
CA SER A 90 2.63 6.68 11.16
C SER A 90 3.93 6.07 10.67
N ILE A 91 4.16 6.07 9.37
CA ILE A 91 5.38 5.54 8.75
C ILE A 91 6.36 6.64 8.35
N ALA A 92 5.87 7.86 8.18
CA ALA A 92 6.67 9.04 7.88
C ALA A 92 5.98 10.28 8.43
N TYR A 93 6.78 11.24 8.87
CA TYR A 93 6.31 12.56 9.28
C TYR A 93 7.25 13.63 8.76
N MET A 94 6.71 14.61 8.04
CA MET A 94 7.49 15.69 7.44
C MET A 94 6.84 17.03 7.70
N VAL A 95 7.65 18.02 8.05
CA VAL A 95 7.22 19.42 8.21
C VAL A 95 7.94 20.29 7.19
N ILE A 96 7.15 20.96 6.37
CA ILE A 96 7.63 21.93 5.37
C ILE A 96 7.21 23.32 5.79
N LYS A 97 8.16 24.26 5.78
CA LYS A 97 7.90 25.66 6.10
C LYS A 97 8.74 26.57 5.19
N ASN A 98 8.09 27.56 4.58
CA ASN A 98 8.74 28.50 3.66
C ASN A 98 9.54 27.77 2.57
N ASP A 99 8.89 26.82 1.88
CA ASP A 99 9.44 26.00 0.79
C ASP A 99 10.70 25.20 1.17
N SER A 100 10.90 24.91 2.44
CA SER A 100 12.03 24.11 2.93
C SER A 100 11.58 23.06 3.90
N ILE A 101 12.22 21.87 3.85
CA ILE A 101 12.00 20.80 4.81
C ILE A 101 12.68 21.20 6.13
N VAL A 102 11.88 21.31 7.18
CA VAL A 102 12.34 21.66 8.54
C VAL A 102 12.55 20.42 9.38
N PHE A 103 11.68 19.43 9.21
CA PHE A 103 11.73 18.18 9.96
C PHE A 103 11.28 17.02 9.07
N GLU A 104 11.93 15.89 9.22
CA GLU A 104 11.62 14.65 8.52
C GLU A 104 12.05 13.47 9.37
N ASP A 105 11.13 12.55 9.62
CA ASP A 105 11.39 11.33 10.39
C ASP A 105 10.57 10.15 9.82
N TYR A 106 11.07 8.94 10.02
CA TYR A 106 10.49 7.71 9.50
C TYR A 106 10.41 6.67 10.62
N TYR A 107 9.35 5.86 10.57
CA TYR A 107 9.02 4.89 11.61
C TYR A 107 8.84 3.50 11.03
N ASP A 108 8.85 2.48 11.89
CA ASP A 108 8.56 1.08 11.58
C ASP A 108 9.37 0.49 10.40
N GLY A 109 10.65 0.93 10.29
CA GLY A 109 11.56 0.43 9.25
C GLY A 109 11.35 1.08 7.88
N PHE A 110 10.49 2.08 7.77
CA PHE A 110 10.37 2.88 6.55
C PHE A 110 11.48 3.93 6.48
N GLY A 111 11.72 4.45 5.29
CA GLY A 111 12.71 5.49 5.02
C GLY A 111 12.34 6.27 3.76
N GLN A 112 13.18 7.22 3.38
CA GLN A 112 12.95 8.12 2.24
C GLN A 112 12.63 7.38 0.94
N ASP A 113 13.28 6.25 0.67
CA ASP A 113 13.10 5.47 -0.55
C ASP A 113 12.03 4.36 -0.43
N SER A 114 11.35 4.30 0.71
CA SER A 114 10.33 3.28 0.93
C SER A 114 9.11 3.54 0.07
N LYS A 115 8.54 2.46 -0.46
CA LYS A 115 7.31 2.49 -1.25
C LYS A 115 6.14 2.02 -0.40
N SER A 116 5.00 2.63 -0.63
CA SER A 116 3.75 2.24 0.01
C SER A 116 2.57 2.35 -0.95
N ASN A 117 1.46 1.71 -0.60
CA ASN A 117 0.20 1.96 -1.26
C ASN A 117 -0.21 3.43 -1.01
N SER A 118 -0.60 4.13 -2.06
CA SER A 118 -0.96 5.56 -1.98
C SER A 118 -2.36 5.82 -1.43
N PHE A 119 -3.19 4.78 -1.32
CA PHE A 119 -4.60 4.90 -0.94
C PHE A 119 -5.32 6.01 -1.73
N SER A 120 -6.11 6.82 -1.06
CA SER A 120 -6.86 7.93 -1.68
C SER A 120 -6.00 9.10 -2.15
N MET A 121 -4.72 9.16 -1.80
CA MET A 121 -3.80 10.17 -2.34
C MET A 121 -3.69 10.08 -3.87
N ALA A 122 -3.90 8.88 -4.45
CA ALA A 122 -3.98 8.70 -5.91
C ALA A 122 -5.01 9.63 -6.58
N LYS A 123 -6.10 10.00 -5.89
CA LYS A 123 -7.11 10.92 -6.40
C LYS A 123 -6.55 12.33 -6.65
N SER A 124 -5.60 12.76 -5.83
CA SER A 124 -4.93 14.06 -6.00
C SER A 124 -4.08 14.07 -7.28
N TYR A 125 -3.40 12.97 -7.59
CA TYR A 125 -2.66 12.84 -8.86
C TYR A 125 -3.61 12.86 -10.06
N VAL A 126 -4.72 12.13 -10.02
CA VAL A 126 -5.72 12.15 -11.09
C VAL A 126 -6.29 13.55 -11.27
N SER A 127 -6.60 14.25 -10.19
CA SER A 127 -7.08 15.64 -10.25
C SER A 127 -6.05 16.59 -10.89
N ALA A 128 -4.78 16.47 -10.53
CA ALA A 128 -3.70 17.27 -11.12
C ALA A 128 -3.52 16.99 -12.61
N LEU A 129 -3.62 15.74 -13.04
CA LEU A 129 -3.54 15.35 -14.45
C LEU A 129 -4.72 15.92 -15.26
N LEU A 130 -5.94 15.88 -14.73
CA LEU A 130 -7.13 16.48 -15.35
C LEU A 130 -6.99 18.01 -15.46
N GLY A 131 -6.38 18.66 -14.48
CA GLY A 131 -6.11 20.10 -14.54
C GLY A 131 -5.01 20.51 -15.54
N LYS A 132 -4.20 19.53 -15.97
CA LYS A 132 -3.15 19.73 -16.99
C LYS A 132 -3.64 19.48 -18.41
N ALA A 133 -4.65 18.62 -18.58
CA ALA A 133 -5.24 18.26 -19.88
C ALA A 133 -6.14 19.37 -20.43
#